data_c771effede4f3671dae197240ffe6f22
#
_entry.id   c771effede4f3671dae197240ffe6f22
#
_cell.length_a   1.000
_cell.length_b   1.000
_cell.length_c   1.000
_cell.angle_alpha   90.00
_cell.angle_beta   90.00
_cell.angle_gamma   90.00
#
_symmetry.space_group_name_H-M   'P 1'
#
loop_
_entity.id
_entity.type
_entity.pdbx_description
1 polymer ?
#
loop_
_entity_poly.entity_id
_entity_poly.type
_entity_poly.pdbx_seq_one_letter_code
_entity_poly.pdbx_strand_id
1 'polypeptide(L)'
;MPRIDSFTFDRGKDGENLRFNRRAHTAVEMKSRQSSKIREIGEALIAAGFCALDEQAEALGLSRSTTWTILKGNYKNSGLSAATLNRILASPHLPPIVRAKIHEYIEEKTAGLYGDSKTRLRKFTATLHQATSRKRRQ
;
A
#
# COMPACT_ATOMS: atom_id res chain seq x y z
N MET A 1 29.59 23.63 -21.29
CA MET A 1 29.40 23.60 -21.33
C MET A 1 28.89 23.84 -21.63
N PRO A 2 28.48 23.57 -21.54
CA PRO A 2 27.83 23.62 -21.61
C PRO A 2 27.14 23.67 -21.34
N ARG A 3 27.08 23.47 -20.94
CA ARG A 3 26.68 23.53 -20.46
C ARG A 3 25.88 23.31 -20.55
N ILE A 4 25.79 22.95 -20.51
CA ILE A 4 25.32 22.72 -20.35
C ILE A 4 24.62 22.80 -20.19
N ASP A 5 24.67 22.88 -20.00
CA ASP A 5 24.28 23.02 -19.71
C ASP A 5 23.47 22.94 -19.70
N SER A 6 23.55 22.87 -19.79
CA SER A 6 23.06 22.76 -19.70
C SER A 6 22.26 22.45 -19.40
N PHE A 7 22.22 22.05 -19.11
CA PHE A 7 21.86 21.87 -18.73
C PHE A 7 21.45 22.10 -18.16
N THR A 8 21.66 22.46 -17.86
CA THR A 8 21.67 22.92 -17.15
C THR A 8 21.09 23.42 -16.52
N PHE A 9 21.25 23.67 -16.42
CA PHE A 9 20.72 24.07 -15.80
C PHE A 9 20.51 25.10 -14.89
N ASP A 10 20.80 26.18 -14.39
CA ASP A 10 20.33 27.14 -13.56
C ASP A 10 19.86 26.57 -12.26
N ARG A 11 20.58 26.79 -11.16
CA ARG A 11 20.41 25.97 -9.96
C ARG A 11 19.39 26.52 -8.98
N GLY A 12 19.32 27.82 -8.82
CA GLY A 12 18.36 28.40 -7.90
C GLY A 12 16.93 28.13 -8.30
N LYS A 13 16.68 28.26 -9.57
CA LYS A 13 15.36 27.97 -10.10
C LYS A 13 15.07 26.49 -10.11
N ASP A 14 16.12 25.69 -10.22
CA ASP A 14 15.95 24.25 -10.26
C ASP A 14 15.30 23.72 -9.00
N GLY A 15 15.59 24.31 -7.86
CA GLY A 15 14.98 23.87 -6.62
C GLY A 15 13.47 24.02 -6.64
N GLU A 16 13.00 25.15 -7.13
CA GLU A 16 11.59 25.42 -7.22
C GLU A 16 10.94 24.53 -8.27
N ASN A 17 11.59 24.42 -9.42
CA ASN A 17 11.07 23.56 -10.48
C ASN A 17 11.00 22.12 -10.05
N LEU A 18 12.00 21.67 -9.33
CA LEU A 18 12.00 20.30 -8.84
C LEU A 18 10.85 20.06 -7.90
N ARG A 19 10.54 21.03 -7.06
CA ARG A 19 9.44 20.89 -6.12
C ARG A 19 8.12 20.79 -6.86
N PHE A 20 7.94 21.63 -7.86
CA PHE A 20 6.73 21.62 -8.66
C PHE A 20 6.61 20.33 -9.45
N ASN A 21 7.69 19.91 -10.08
CA ASN A 21 7.71 18.67 -10.83
C ASN A 21 7.48 17.47 -9.93
N ARG A 22 7.98 17.56 -8.71
CA ARG A 22 7.82 16.48 -7.75
C ARG A 22 6.36 16.24 -7.43
N ARG A 23 5.55 17.29 -7.38
CA ARG A 23 4.13 17.11 -7.09
C ARG A 23 3.45 16.31 -8.20
N ALA A 24 3.60 16.76 -9.44
CA ALA A 24 2.98 16.08 -10.57
C ALA A 24 3.55 14.68 -10.71
N HIS A 25 4.86 14.57 -10.54
CA HIS A 25 5.57 13.30 -10.64
C HIS A 25 5.19 12.38 -9.49
N THR A 26 5.05 12.97 -8.29
CA THR A 26 4.79 12.22 -7.08
C THR A 26 3.45 11.51 -7.11
N ALA A 27 2.45 12.09 -7.78
CA ALA A 27 1.15 11.44 -7.86
C ALA A 27 1.26 10.09 -8.54
N VAL A 28 2.01 10.02 -9.63
CA VAL A 28 2.23 8.76 -10.33
C VAL A 28 3.07 7.83 -9.47
N GLU A 29 4.11 8.36 -8.85
CA GLU A 29 4.99 7.55 -8.02
C GLU A 29 4.28 6.98 -6.81
N MET A 30 3.37 7.75 -6.23
CA MET A 30 2.63 7.28 -5.08
C MET A 30 1.75 6.09 -5.43
N LYS A 31 1.07 6.16 -6.57
CA LYS A 31 0.25 5.04 -7.01
C LYS A 31 1.12 3.84 -7.36
N SER A 32 2.25 4.08 -7.97
CA SER A 32 3.19 3.01 -8.29
C SER A 32 3.73 2.35 -7.03
N ARG A 33 4.02 3.15 -6.01
CA ARG A 33 4.50 2.64 -4.73
C ARG A 33 3.46 1.74 -4.08
N GLN A 34 2.20 2.17 -4.12
CA GLN A 34 1.12 1.37 -3.56
C GLN A 34 1.00 0.03 -4.28
N SER A 35 1.04 0.06 -5.61
CA SER A 35 0.97 -1.17 -6.39
C SER A 35 2.14 -2.10 -6.09
N SER A 36 3.33 -1.53 -5.96
CA SER A 36 4.51 -2.33 -5.64
C SER A 36 4.38 -2.99 -4.28
N LYS A 37 3.87 -2.26 -3.30
CA LYS A 37 3.71 -2.81 -1.96
C LYS A 37 2.71 -3.95 -1.96
N ILE A 38 1.62 -3.82 -2.70
CA ILE A 38 0.63 -4.89 -2.79
C ILE A 38 1.23 -6.10 -3.49
N ARG A 39 2.05 -5.87 -4.52
CA ARG A 39 2.75 -6.97 -5.17
C ARG A 39 3.68 -7.68 -4.20
N GLU A 40 4.35 -6.93 -3.32
CA GLU A 40 5.22 -7.54 -2.34
C GLU A 40 4.46 -8.43 -1.38
N ILE A 41 3.21 -8.07 -1.08
CA ILE A 41 2.37 -8.94 -0.23
C ILE A 41 2.16 -10.29 -0.92
N GLY A 42 1.86 -10.27 -2.21
CA GLY A 42 1.71 -11.49 -2.97
C GLY A 42 2.98 -12.32 -3.02
N GLU A 43 4.12 -11.63 -3.20
CA GLU A 43 5.40 -12.33 -3.23
C GLU A 43 5.73 -12.95 -1.87
N ALA A 44 5.36 -12.27 -0.79
CA ALA A 44 5.59 -12.80 0.54
C ALA A 44 4.76 -14.05 0.78
N LEU A 45 3.53 -14.09 0.25
CA LEU A 45 2.70 -15.29 0.34
C LEU A 45 3.37 -16.47 -0.35
N ILE A 46 3.90 -16.23 -1.54
CA ILE A 46 4.57 -17.28 -2.27
C ILE A 46 5.83 -17.73 -1.54
N ALA A 47 6.58 -16.78 -1.00
CA ALA A 47 7.79 -17.10 -0.25
C ALA A 47 7.49 -17.92 0.99
N ALA A 48 6.29 -17.73 1.56
CA ALA A 48 5.88 -18.46 2.74
C ALA A 48 5.28 -19.83 2.40
N GLY A 49 5.21 -20.17 1.11
CA GLY A 49 4.73 -21.48 0.69
C GLY A 49 3.29 -21.52 0.18
N PHE A 50 2.64 -20.37 0.11
CA PHE A 50 1.24 -20.29 -0.35
C PHE A 50 1.22 -19.91 -1.82
N CYS A 51 1.35 -20.91 -2.69
CA CYS A 51 1.47 -20.66 -4.12
C CYS A 51 0.16 -20.71 -4.87
N ALA A 52 -0.81 -21.49 -4.38
CA ALA A 52 -2.11 -21.61 -5.03
C ALA A 52 -3.06 -20.55 -4.50
N LEU A 53 -3.98 -20.11 -5.34
CA LEU A 53 -4.93 -19.07 -4.98
C LEU A 53 -5.75 -19.46 -3.74
N ASP A 54 -6.19 -20.71 -3.67
CA ASP A 54 -6.97 -21.17 -2.53
C ASP A 54 -6.18 -21.07 -1.23
N GLU A 55 -4.90 -21.45 -1.30
CA GLU A 55 -4.04 -21.36 -0.13
C GLU A 55 -3.81 -19.91 0.28
N GLN A 56 -3.63 -19.03 -0.71
CA GLN A 56 -3.42 -17.62 -0.44
C GLN A 56 -4.64 -16.99 0.20
N ALA A 57 -5.82 -17.36 -0.28
CA ALA A 57 -7.07 -16.86 0.28
C ALA A 57 -7.23 -17.29 1.73
N GLU A 58 -6.91 -18.53 2.01
CA GLU A 58 -7.01 -19.04 3.38
C GLU A 58 -6.01 -18.31 4.30
N ALA A 59 -4.79 -18.10 3.83
CA ALA A 59 -3.79 -17.41 4.63
C ALA A 59 -4.23 -15.99 4.95
N LEU A 60 -4.84 -15.33 3.99
CA LEU A 60 -5.29 -13.94 4.16
C LEU A 60 -6.63 -13.84 4.89
N GLY A 61 -7.36 -14.93 5.00
CA GLY A 61 -8.68 -14.90 5.63
C GLY A 61 -9.71 -14.20 4.76
N LEU A 62 -9.53 -14.27 3.44
CA LEU A 62 -10.41 -13.61 2.48
C LEU A 62 -11.03 -14.65 1.55
N SER A 63 -12.06 -14.24 0.83
CA SER A 63 -12.63 -15.08 -0.19
C SER A 63 -11.65 -15.24 -1.34
N ARG A 64 -11.84 -16.30 -2.11
CA ARG A 64 -10.98 -16.53 -3.25
C ARG A 64 -11.05 -15.40 -4.27
N SER A 65 -12.26 -14.93 -4.55
CA SER A 65 -12.41 -13.86 -5.54
C SER A 65 -11.79 -12.55 -5.06
N THR A 66 -11.94 -12.22 -3.79
CA THR A 66 -11.33 -11.01 -3.26
C THR A 66 -9.81 -11.12 -3.31
N THR A 67 -9.28 -12.28 -2.96
CA THR A 67 -7.83 -12.52 -3.01
C THR A 67 -7.31 -12.35 -4.44
N TRP A 68 -8.03 -12.93 -5.41
CA TRP A 68 -7.63 -12.81 -6.79
C TRP A 68 -7.61 -11.35 -7.23
N THR A 69 -8.65 -10.59 -6.86
CA THR A 69 -8.73 -9.19 -7.21
C THR A 69 -7.54 -8.41 -6.67
N ILE A 70 -7.18 -8.67 -5.43
CA ILE A 70 -6.06 -7.98 -4.82
C ILE A 70 -4.74 -8.35 -5.49
N LEU A 71 -4.49 -9.64 -5.63
CA LEU A 71 -3.18 -10.10 -6.10
C LEU A 71 -2.99 -9.88 -7.59
N LYS A 72 -4.06 -9.77 -8.36
CA LYS A 72 -3.97 -9.50 -9.79
C LYS A 72 -4.05 -8.02 -10.12
N GLY A 73 -4.12 -7.17 -9.09
CA GLY A 73 -4.08 -5.73 -9.31
C GLY A 73 -5.39 -5.13 -9.79
N ASN A 74 -6.49 -5.83 -9.62
CA ASN A 74 -7.80 -5.33 -10.05
C ASN A 74 -8.54 -4.63 -8.93
N TYR A 75 -7.81 -4.04 -8.02
CA TYR A 75 -8.40 -3.30 -6.92
C TYR A 75 -8.58 -1.84 -7.31
N LYS A 76 -9.38 -1.12 -6.52
CA LYS A 76 -9.63 0.29 -6.78
C LYS A 76 -8.38 1.12 -6.55
N ASN A 77 -8.38 2.32 -7.13
CA ASN A 77 -7.23 3.22 -7.01
C ASN A 77 -6.86 3.53 -5.57
N SER A 78 -7.82 3.45 -4.66
CA SER A 78 -7.54 3.70 -3.26
C SER A 78 -6.80 2.55 -2.57
N GLY A 79 -6.62 1.42 -3.27
CA GLY A 79 -5.91 0.29 -2.73
C GLY A 79 -6.75 -0.54 -1.80
N LEU A 80 -6.09 -1.16 -0.82
CA LEU A 80 -6.78 -2.04 0.11
C LEU A 80 -7.51 -1.21 1.17
N SER A 81 -8.76 -1.58 1.43
CA SER A 81 -9.56 -0.88 2.43
C SER A 81 -9.18 -1.30 3.84
N ALA A 82 -9.52 -0.45 4.81
CA ALA A 82 -9.25 -0.77 6.20
C ALA A 82 -9.98 -2.04 6.62
N ALA A 83 -11.20 -2.23 6.13
CA ALA A 83 -11.96 -3.43 6.46
C ALA A 83 -11.25 -4.69 5.97
N THR A 84 -10.72 -4.64 4.74
CA THR A 84 -9.98 -5.77 4.21
C THR A 84 -8.73 -6.03 5.03
N LEU A 85 -8.00 -4.98 5.39
CA LEU A 85 -6.78 -5.14 6.16
C LEU A 85 -7.08 -5.70 7.55
N ASN A 86 -8.18 -5.27 8.17
CA ASN A 86 -8.58 -5.83 9.46
C ASN A 86 -8.84 -7.32 9.36
N ARG A 87 -9.48 -7.75 8.29
CA ARG A 87 -9.75 -9.17 8.09
C ARG A 87 -8.46 -9.96 7.91
N ILE A 88 -7.53 -9.40 7.13
CA ILE A 88 -6.24 -10.06 6.92
C ILE A 88 -5.50 -10.21 8.24
N LEU A 89 -5.44 -9.15 9.02
CA LEU A 89 -4.70 -9.18 10.28
C LEU A 89 -5.35 -10.08 11.31
N ALA A 90 -6.65 -10.34 11.17
CA ALA A 90 -7.37 -11.23 12.06
C ALA A 90 -7.23 -12.69 11.67
N SER A 91 -6.65 -12.96 10.50
CA SER A 91 -6.52 -14.33 10.04
C SER A 91 -5.55 -15.13 10.92
N PRO A 92 -5.98 -16.30 11.41
CA PRO A 92 -5.08 -17.12 12.23
C PRO A 92 -3.98 -17.78 11.43
N HIS A 93 -4.12 -17.82 10.11
CA HIS A 93 -3.15 -18.51 9.25
C HIS A 93 -2.19 -17.54 8.57
N LEU A 94 -2.20 -16.27 8.96
CA LEU A 94 -1.37 -15.26 8.30
C LEU A 94 0.11 -15.47 8.67
N PRO A 95 0.98 -15.71 7.67
CA PRO A 95 2.41 -15.90 7.97
C PRO A 95 3.04 -14.60 8.49
N PRO A 96 4.03 -14.70 9.36
CA PRO A 96 4.68 -13.49 9.89
C PRO A 96 5.27 -12.59 8.82
N ILE A 97 5.83 -13.17 7.76
CA ILE A 97 6.43 -12.35 6.70
C ILE A 97 5.36 -11.55 5.97
N VAL A 98 4.18 -12.13 5.79
CA VAL A 98 3.07 -11.42 5.17
C VAL A 98 2.52 -10.35 6.10
N ARG A 99 2.41 -10.69 7.39
CA ARG A 99 1.95 -9.72 8.39
C ARG A 99 2.84 -8.49 8.41
N ALA A 100 4.15 -8.69 8.30
CA ALA A 100 5.08 -7.57 8.28
C ALA A 100 4.83 -6.67 7.07
N LYS A 101 4.55 -7.26 5.92
CA LYS A 101 4.26 -6.48 4.72
C LYS A 101 2.94 -5.73 4.85
N ILE A 102 1.96 -6.33 5.49
CA ILE A 102 0.68 -5.65 5.74
C ILE A 102 0.89 -4.45 6.64
N HIS A 103 1.69 -4.58 7.69
CA HIS A 103 1.99 -3.46 8.57
C HIS A 103 2.73 -2.36 7.85
N GLU A 104 3.67 -2.71 6.97
CA GLU A 104 4.35 -1.72 6.15
C GLU A 104 3.36 -0.96 5.28
N TYR A 105 2.42 -1.67 4.68
CA TYR A 105 1.40 -1.05 3.86
C TYR A 105 0.58 -0.04 4.67
N ILE A 106 0.16 -0.44 5.86
CA ILE A 106 -0.64 0.43 6.72
C ILE A 106 0.14 1.67 7.11
N GLU A 107 1.41 1.49 7.48
CA GLU A 107 2.25 2.62 7.88
C GLU A 107 2.43 3.61 6.74
N GLU A 108 2.71 3.11 5.55
CA GLU A 108 2.91 3.98 4.40
C GLU A 108 1.62 4.67 3.99
N LYS A 109 0.51 3.95 4.08
CA LYS A 109 -0.77 4.54 3.72
C LYS A 109 -1.16 5.64 4.71
N THR A 110 -1.01 5.40 6.00
CA THR A 110 -1.35 6.41 6.99
C THR A 110 -0.42 7.60 6.97
N ALA A 111 0.81 7.39 6.46
CA ALA A 111 1.75 8.49 6.27
C ALA A 111 1.45 9.30 5.02
N GLY A 112 0.44 8.89 4.24
CA GLY A 112 0.06 9.63 3.05
C GLY A 112 0.90 9.34 1.84
N LEU A 113 1.71 8.29 1.87
CA LEU A 113 2.65 8.00 0.79
C LEU A 113 1.99 7.48 -0.47
N TYR A 114 0.72 7.12 -0.41
CA TYR A 114 0.00 6.61 -1.57
C TYR A 114 -0.95 7.63 -2.19
N GLY A 115 -0.91 8.87 -1.70
CA GLY A 115 -1.65 9.95 -2.31
C GLY A 115 -3.09 10.09 -1.85
N ASP A 116 -3.46 9.48 -0.75
CA ASP A 116 -4.82 9.58 -0.24
C ASP A 116 -5.06 10.95 0.40
N SER A 117 -6.29 11.44 0.30
CA SER A 117 -6.67 12.68 0.94
C SER A 117 -6.71 12.51 2.45
N LYS A 118 -6.64 13.64 3.15
CA LYS A 118 -6.71 13.60 4.62
C LYS A 118 -8.04 13.02 5.10
N THR A 119 -9.12 13.32 4.38
CA THR A 119 -10.42 12.80 4.75
C THR A 119 -10.44 11.28 4.64
N ARG A 120 -9.89 10.75 3.56
CA ARG A 120 -9.83 9.30 3.38
C ARG A 120 -8.97 8.64 4.45
N LEU A 121 -7.83 9.25 4.75
CA LEU A 121 -6.92 8.69 5.75
C LEU A 121 -7.56 8.69 7.13
N ARG A 122 -8.34 9.73 7.43
CA ARG A 122 -9.02 9.80 8.71
C ARG A 122 -10.03 8.66 8.84
N LYS A 123 -10.81 8.41 7.79
CA LYS A 123 -11.77 7.32 7.81
C LYS A 123 -11.06 5.97 7.88
N PHE A 124 -9.99 5.83 7.13
CA PHE A 124 -9.20 4.61 7.12
C PHE A 124 -8.68 4.29 8.52
N THR A 125 -8.08 5.27 9.16
CA THR A 125 -7.52 5.10 10.50
C THR A 125 -8.60 4.79 11.52
N ALA A 126 -9.75 5.47 11.40
CA ALA A 126 -10.85 5.23 12.33
C ALA A 126 -11.38 3.81 12.23
N THR A 127 -11.49 3.29 11.00
CA THR A 127 -11.96 1.93 10.80
C THR A 127 -11.00 0.92 11.39
N LEU A 128 -9.69 1.14 11.20
CA LEU A 128 -8.69 0.25 11.79
C LEU A 128 -8.78 0.26 13.31
N HIS A 129 -8.91 1.43 13.89
CA HIS A 129 -8.98 1.57 15.35
C HIS A 129 -10.22 0.91 15.94
N GLN A 130 -11.34 1.06 15.27
CA GLN A 130 -12.58 0.46 15.78
C GLN A 130 -12.46 -1.05 15.88
N ALA A 131 -11.90 -1.67 14.84
CA ALA A 131 -11.74 -3.12 14.84
C ALA A 131 -10.78 -3.54 15.94
N THR A 132 -9.69 -2.81 16.12
CA THR A 132 -8.71 -3.10 17.15
C THR A 132 -9.34 -2.99 18.53
N SER A 133 -10.14 -1.95 18.75
CA SER A 133 -10.79 -1.75 20.05
C SER A 133 -11.74 -2.88 20.36
N ARG A 134 -12.55 -3.29 19.38
CA ARG A 134 -13.46 -4.40 19.59
C ARG A 134 -12.71 -5.67 19.96
N LYS A 135 -11.61 -5.92 19.29
CA LYS A 135 -10.83 -7.10 19.58
C LYS A 135 -10.31 -7.09 21.01
N ARG A 136 -9.87 -5.93 21.46
CA ARG A 136 -9.35 -5.81 22.83
C ARG A 136 -10.41 -6.07 23.87
N ARG A 137 -11.64 -5.67 23.59
CA ARG A 137 -12.71 -5.86 24.54
C ARG A 137 -13.09 -7.31 24.73
N GLN A 138 -12.87 -8.08 23.71
CA GLN A 138 -13.14 -9.50 23.80
C GLN A 138 -12.02 -10.22 24.55
#